data_02390b1aea5e96147fc7ac4cd567c1e5
#
_entry.id   02390b1aea5e96147fc7ac4cd567c1e5
#
_cell.length_a   1.000
_cell.length_b   1.000
_cell.length_c   1.000
_cell.angle_alpha   90.00
_cell.angle_beta   90.00
_cell.angle_gamma   90.00
#
_symmetry.space_group_name_H-M   'P 1'
#
loop_
_entity.id
_entity.type
_entity.pdbx_description
1 polymer ?
#
loop_
_entity_poly.entity_id
_entity_poly.type
_entity_poly.pdbx_seq_one_letter_code
_entity_poly.pdbx_strand_id
1 'polypeptide(L)'
;KMGALHDPDETILDQELARAIIPFSVKPGNVQELRVRLMDAMWDDVGVMRDAAGLKRGIEKIASLKSDMENVGVSGDNLAFNLSWHDWLSLQSLIDTSEVIAKAGLSRENSRGAHFREDFPDAGSLEDSYFTIATSGDKGIEVNREAVKFTIVKPGESLLGADEAETLVEAA
;
A
#
# COMPACT_ATOMS: atom_id res chain seq x y z
N LYS A 1 -4.71 -1.72 31.94
CA LYS A 1 -4.75 -0.30 32.37
C LYS A 1 -4.24 0.51 31.17
N MET A 2 -5.08 1.36 30.60
CA MET A 2 -4.62 2.39 29.66
C MET A 2 -3.68 3.32 30.43
N GLY A 3 -2.47 3.56 29.89
CA GLY A 3 -1.57 4.59 30.41
C GLY A 3 -2.17 5.99 30.28
N ALA A 4 -1.58 6.97 30.95
CA ALA A 4 -1.93 8.37 30.73
C ALA A 4 -1.68 8.74 29.26
N LEU A 5 -2.61 9.50 28.65
CA LEU A 5 -2.37 10.09 27.35
C LEU A 5 -1.19 11.06 27.49
N HIS A 6 -0.22 10.94 26.61
CA HIS A 6 0.85 11.92 26.49
C HIS A 6 0.35 13.12 25.68
N ASP A 7 0.87 14.29 25.99
CA ASP A 7 0.61 15.46 25.16
C ASP A 7 1.16 15.20 23.75
N PRO A 8 0.46 15.67 22.70
CA PRO A 8 0.93 15.52 21.34
C PRO A 8 2.25 16.26 21.12
N ASP A 9 3.11 15.72 20.27
CA ASP A 9 4.31 16.42 19.83
C ASP A 9 3.92 17.57 18.88
N GLU A 10 4.04 18.80 19.37
CA GLU A 10 3.68 20.00 18.59
C GLU A 10 4.48 20.11 17.29
N THR A 11 5.74 19.63 17.29
CA THR A 11 6.57 19.65 16.08
C THR A 11 5.98 18.77 14.97
N ILE A 12 5.46 17.60 15.31
CA ILE A 12 4.79 16.71 14.36
C ILE A 12 3.50 17.34 13.85
N LEU A 13 2.71 17.97 14.75
CA LEU A 13 1.48 18.65 14.36
C LEU A 13 1.75 19.79 13.37
N ASP A 14 2.76 20.62 13.64
CA ASP A 14 3.15 21.73 12.77
C ASP A 14 3.64 21.25 11.41
N GLN A 15 4.42 20.16 11.37
CA GLN A 15 4.89 19.56 10.13
C GLN A 15 3.71 19.02 9.29
N GLU A 16 2.76 18.31 9.91
CA GLU A 16 1.60 17.78 9.21
C GLU A 16 0.65 18.89 8.74
N LEU A 17 0.46 19.93 9.52
CA LEU A 17 -0.31 21.09 9.09
C LEU A 17 0.36 21.78 7.90
N ALA A 18 1.67 22.02 7.97
CA ALA A 18 2.44 22.59 6.87
C ALA A 18 2.31 21.76 5.59
N ARG A 19 2.44 20.43 5.70
CA ARG A 19 2.26 19.50 4.59
C ARG A 19 0.85 19.61 3.99
N ALA A 20 -0.18 19.63 4.82
CA ALA A 20 -1.57 19.65 4.38
C ALA A 20 -1.94 20.95 3.64
N ILE A 21 -1.33 22.08 3.97
CA ILE A 21 -1.63 23.38 3.34
C ILE A 21 -0.73 23.73 2.16
N ILE A 22 0.34 22.96 1.88
CA ILE A 22 1.24 23.17 0.72
C ILE A 22 0.48 23.45 -0.59
N PRO A 23 -0.58 22.70 -0.96
CA PRO A 23 -1.22 22.87 -2.27
C PRO A 23 -1.91 24.23 -2.47
N PHE A 24 -2.14 25.01 -1.41
CA PHE A 24 -2.66 26.39 -1.53
C PHE A 24 -1.58 27.39 -2.00
N SER A 25 -0.30 27.06 -1.85
CA SER A 25 0.82 27.89 -2.32
C SER A 25 1.26 27.55 -3.75
N VAL A 26 0.70 26.51 -4.35
CA VAL A 26 1.01 26.04 -5.70
C VAL A 26 -0.11 26.45 -6.65
N LYS A 27 0.24 26.70 -7.92
CA LYS A 27 -0.76 27.04 -8.94
C LYS A 27 -1.80 25.91 -9.05
N PRO A 28 -3.10 26.22 -9.03
CA PRO A 28 -4.13 25.22 -9.22
C PRO A 28 -3.94 24.41 -10.51
N GLY A 29 -4.07 23.09 -10.39
CA GLY A 29 -3.89 22.15 -11.49
C GLY A 29 -4.95 21.06 -11.51
N ASN A 30 -4.78 20.07 -12.38
CA ASN A 30 -5.76 19.01 -12.59
C ASN A 30 -5.43 17.76 -11.75
N VAL A 31 -5.89 17.76 -10.51
CA VAL A 31 -5.74 16.60 -9.58
C VAL A 31 -6.39 15.33 -10.18
N GLN A 32 -7.51 15.49 -10.90
CA GLN A 32 -8.20 14.34 -11.49
C GLN A 32 -7.40 13.67 -12.60
N GLU A 33 -6.64 14.41 -13.38
CA GLU A 33 -5.74 13.83 -14.40
C GLU A 33 -4.67 12.94 -13.76
N LEU A 34 -4.06 13.40 -12.67
CA LEU A 34 -3.08 12.58 -11.93
C LEU A 34 -3.71 11.33 -11.34
N ARG A 35 -4.96 11.43 -10.84
CA ARG A 35 -5.72 10.28 -10.35
C ARG A 35 -5.95 9.24 -11.45
N VAL A 36 -6.35 9.64 -12.64
CA VAL A 36 -6.55 8.73 -13.77
C VAL A 36 -5.25 8.04 -14.14
N ARG A 37 -4.15 8.80 -14.26
CA ARG A 37 -2.82 8.23 -14.54
C ARG A 37 -2.37 7.21 -13.47
N LEU A 38 -2.70 7.46 -12.19
CA LEU A 38 -2.43 6.51 -11.12
C LEU A 38 -3.24 5.22 -11.29
N MET A 39 -4.55 5.37 -11.58
CA MET A 39 -5.43 4.21 -11.81
C MET A 39 -4.95 3.36 -12.99
N ASP A 40 -4.56 3.99 -14.09
CA ASP A 40 -4.02 3.29 -15.27
C ASP A 40 -2.71 2.56 -14.93
N ALA A 41 -1.77 3.22 -14.23
CA ALA A 41 -0.53 2.59 -13.80
C ALA A 41 -0.78 1.39 -12.88
N MET A 42 -1.72 1.53 -11.93
CA MET A 42 -2.06 0.45 -11.01
C MET A 42 -2.78 -0.71 -11.70
N TRP A 43 -3.60 -0.42 -12.72
CA TRP A 43 -4.30 -1.45 -13.49
C TRP A 43 -3.34 -2.21 -14.41
N ASP A 44 -2.54 -1.48 -15.19
CA ASP A 44 -1.71 -2.07 -16.24
C ASP A 44 -0.46 -2.77 -15.71
N ASP A 45 0.17 -2.21 -14.67
CA ASP A 45 1.50 -2.64 -14.21
C ASP A 45 1.49 -3.32 -12.82
N VAL A 46 0.47 -3.04 -11.97
CA VAL A 46 0.39 -3.54 -10.58
C VAL A 46 -0.88 -4.36 -10.34
N GLY A 47 -1.67 -4.62 -11.37
CA GLY A 47 -2.96 -5.30 -11.32
C GLY A 47 -2.93 -6.72 -10.74
N VAL A 48 -3.87 -7.56 -11.20
CA VAL A 48 -4.04 -8.92 -10.67
C VAL A 48 -2.91 -9.85 -11.15
N MET A 49 -2.57 -9.78 -12.43
CA MET A 49 -1.48 -10.56 -13.03
C MET A 49 -0.21 -9.69 -13.05
N ARG A 50 0.82 -10.13 -12.36
CA ARG A 50 2.02 -9.33 -12.09
C ARG A 50 3.27 -10.04 -12.56
N ASP A 51 4.24 -9.27 -13.03
CA ASP A 51 5.61 -9.70 -13.22
C ASP A 51 6.60 -8.63 -12.74
N ALA A 52 7.87 -8.96 -12.64
CA ALA A 52 8.90 -8.02 -12.19
C ALA A 52 9.03 -6.80 -13.10
N ALA A 53 8.83 -6.95 -14.40
CA ALA A 53 8.98 -5.86 -15.36
C ALA A 53 7.82 -4.86 -15.23
N GLY A 54 6.58 -5.35 -15.16
CA GLY A 54 5.39 -4.54 -14.90
C GLY A 54 5.49 -3.78 -13.58
N LEU A 55 5.80 -4.49 -12.49
CA LEU A 55 5.92 -3.89 -11.17
C LEU A 55 7.00 -2.79 -11.11
N LYS A 56 8.13 -2.96 -11.79
CA LYS A 56 9.17 -1.91 -11.90
C LYS A 56 8.67 -0.70 -12.67
N ARG A 57 8.01 -0.89 -13.81
CA ARG A 57 7.38 0.22 -14.56
C ARG A 57 6.32 0.93 -13.73
N GLY A 58 5.50 0.19 -12.99
CA GLY A 58 4.50 0.76 -12.08
C GLY A 58 5.14 1.64 -11.01
N ILE A 59 6.22 1.18 -10.37
CA ILE A 59 6.98 1.95 -9.38
C ILE A 59 7.55 3.25 -10.00
N GLU A 60 8.10 3.18 -11.22
CA GLU A 60 8.62 4.36 -11.92
C GLU A 60 7.50 5.37 -12.26
N LYS A 61 6.34 4.88 -12.75
CA LYS A 61 5.18 5.74 -13.01
C LYS A 61 4.65 6.40 -11.74
N ILE A 62 4.57 5.64 -10.63
CA ILE A 62 4.14 6.17 -9.33
C ILE A 62 5.12 7.23 -8.81
N ALA A 63 6.42 7.02 -8.95
CA ALA A 63 7.44 8.00 -8.58
C ALA A 63 7.33 9.29 -9.40
N SER A 64 7.05 9.19 -10.71
CA SER A 64 6.77 10.36 -11.57
C SER A 64 5.52 11.11 -11.12
N LEU A 65 4.43 10.38 -10.79
CA LEU A 65 3.21 11.00 -10.28
C LEU A 65 3.41 11.72 -8.95
N LYS A 66 4.24 11.17 -8.08
CA LYS A 66 4.61 11.80 -6.80
C LYS A 66 5.32 13.13 -7.04
N SER A 67 6.24 13.20 -7.99
CA SER A 67 6.91 14.45 -8.39
C SER A 67 5.94 15.43 -9.08
N ASP A 68 5.07 14.94 -9.96
CA ASP A 68 4.07 15.79 -10.62
C ASP A 68 3.10 16.42 -9.62
N MET A 69 2.75 15.69 -8.56
CA MET A 69 1.86 16.15 -7.48
C MET A 69 2.39 17.39 -6.76
N GLU A 70 3.71 17.55 -6.64
CA GLU A 70 4.36 18.72 -6.03
C GLU A 70 4.08 20.01 -6.81
N ASN A 71 3.75 19.90 -8.11
CA ASN A 71 3.49 21.02 -9.02
C ASN A 71 2.00 21.30 -9.24
N VAL A 72 1.12 20.58 -8.55
CA VAL A 72 -0.33 20.69 -8.68
C VAL A 72 -0.95 21.22 -7.39
N GLY A 73 -1.42 22.45 -7.42
CA GLY A 73 -2.15 23.07 -6.31
C GLY A 73 -3.66 22.88 -6.43
N VAL A 74 -4.37 23.45 -5.45
CA VAL A 74 -5.82 23.40 -5.32
C VAL A 74 -6.47 24.77 -5.57
N SER A 75 -7.74 24.74 -5.92
CA SER A 75 -8.54 25.97 -6.13
C SER A 75 -9.18 26.41 -4.83
N GLY A 76 -9.32 27.74 -4.69
CA GLY A 76 -9.91 28.38 -3.50
C GLY A 76 -8.93 28.53 -2.35
N ASP A 77 -9.25 29.41 -1.44
CA ASP A 77 -8.46 29.77 -0.24
C ASP A 77 -9.12 29.33 1.08
N ASN A 78 -10.32 28.76 0.99
CA ASN A 78 -11.09 28.34 2.15
C ASN A 78 -10.78 26.87 2.50
N LEU A 79 -10.46 26.63 3.75
CA LEU A 79 -10.26 25.28 4.27
C LEU A 79 -11.57 24.54 4.56
N ALA A 80 -12.66 25.28 4.82
CA ALA A 80 -13.97 24.68 5.07
C ALA A 80 -14.66 24.27 3.75
N PHE A 81 -15.06 22.99 3.67
CA PHE A 81 -15.79 22.43 2.50
C PHE A 81 -15.02 22.52 1.16
N ASN A 82 -13.69 22.57 1.17
CA ASN A 82 -12.88 22.60 -0.03
C ASN A 82 -12.65 21.17 -0.57
N LEU A 83 -13.52 20.74 -1.50
CA LEU A 83 -13.42 19.40 -2.11
C LEU A 83 -12.14 19.21 -2.92
N SER A 84 -11.63 20.25 -3.59
CA SER A 84 -10.37 20.17 -4.34
C SER A 84 -9.18 19.87 -3.43
N TRP A 85 -9.18 20.43 -2.23
CA TRP A 85 -8.16 20.15 -1.23
C TRP A 85 -8.26 18.73 -0.67
N HIS A 86 -9.48 18.26 -0.37
CA HIS A 86 -9.70 16.88 0.05
C HIS A 86 -9.29 15.87 -1.03
N ASP A 87 -9.60 16.14 -2.29
CA ASP A 87 -9.18 15.30 -3.42
C ASP A 87 -7.66 15.26 -3.56
N TRP A 88 -6.98 16.38 -3.34
CA TRP A 88 -5.52 16.45 -3.35
C TRP A 88 -4.91 15.61 -2.23
N LEU A 89 -5.37 15.76 -0.99
CA LEU A 89 -4.91 14.96 0.16
C LEU A 89 -5.17 13.46 -0.04
N SER A 90 -6.35 13.13 -0.56
CA SER A 90 -6.72 11.75 -0.86
C SER A 90 -5.82 11.16 -1.95
N LEU A 91 -5.50 11.91 -3.00
CA LEU A 91 -4.62 11.45 -4.06
C LEU A 91 -3.19 11.25 -3.55
N GLN A 92 -2.68 12.11 -2.69
CA GLN A 92 -1.38 11.93 -2.06
C GLN A 92 -1.32 10.59 -1.30
N SER A 93 -2.34 10.30 -0.48
CA SER A 93 -2.42 9.03 0.26
C SER A 93 -2.54 7.82 -0.66
N LEU A 94 -3.28 7.96 -1.79
CA LEU A 94 -3.40 6.91 -2.79
C LEU A 94 -2.05 6.63 -3.47
N ILE A 95 -1.27 7.66 -3.81
CA ILE A 95 0.07 7.52 -4.42
C ILE A 95 0.99 6.78 -3.44
N ASP A 96 1.04 7.18 -2.18
CA ASP A 96 1.88 6.54 -1.16
C ASP A 96 1.47 5.07 -0.93
N THR A 97 0.17 4.79 -0.84
CA THR A 97 -0.34 3.42 -0.72
C THR A 97 -0.02 2.56 -1.95
N SER A 98 -0.14 3.14 -3.14
CA SER A 98 0.18 2.46 -4.41
C SER A 98 1.68 2.10 -4.49
N GLU A 99 2.55 2.99 -4.02
CA GLU A 99 4.00 2.72 -3.93
C GLU A 99 4.28 1.53 -3.00
N VAL A 100 3.63 1.48 -1.83
CA VAL A 100 3.74 0.34 -0.89
C VAL A 100 3.30 -0.96 -1.56
N ILE A 101 2.14 -0.97 -2.22
CA ILE A 101 1.59 -2.16 -2.89
C ILE A 101 2.54 -2.65 -3.98
N ALA A 102 3.05 -1.76 -4.83
CA ALA A 102 3.93 -2.13 -5.93
C ALA A 102 5.28 -2.66 -5.43
N LYS A 103 5.91 -2.01 -4.46
CA LYS A 103 7.17 -2.45 -3.86
C LYS A 103 7.02 -3.77 -3.09
N ALA A 104 5.95 -3.92 -2.31
CA ALA A 104 5.65 -5.17 -1.61
C ALA A 104 5.39 -6.31 -2.59
N GLY A 105 4.63 -6.05 -3.67
CA GLY A 105 4.40 -7.02 -4.75
C GLY A 105 5.69 -7.46 -5.44
N LEU A 106 6.59 -6.52 -5.71
CA LEU A 106 7.89 -6.80 -6.34
C LEU A 106 8.79 -7.66 -5.42
N SER A 107 8.77 -7.40 -4.11
CA SER A 107 9.58 -8.14 -3.14
C SER A 107 9.10 -9.58 -2.90
N ARG A 108 7.82 -9.88 -3.22
CA ARG A 108 7.24 -11.22 -3.06
C ARG A 108 7.43 -12.05 -4.31
N GLU A 109 8.32 -13.03 -4.21
CA GLU A 109 8.68 -13.97 -5.28
C GLU A 109 7.94 -15.30 -5.11
N ASN A 110 6.61 -15.24 -4.93
CA ASN A 110 5.71 -16.39 -4.88
C ASN A 110 4.28 -15.96 -5.23
N SER A 111 3.41 -16.94 -5.45
CA SER A 111 1.98 -16.71 -5.72
C SER A 111 1.13 -17.34 -4.63
N ARG A 112 0.47 -16.49 -3.80
CA ARG A 112 -0.38 -16.94 -2.68
C ARG A 112 -1.61 -16.04 -2.54
N GLY A 113 -2.78 -16.65 -2.39
CA GLY A 113 -4.05 -15.94 -2.29
C GLY A 113 -4.28 -15.06 -3.52
N ALA A 114 -4.64 -13.80 -3.32
CA ALA A 114 -4.83 -12.83 -4.39
C ALA A 114 -3.52 -12.25 -4.99
N HIS A 115 -2.36 -12.58 -4.41
CA HIS A 115 -1.08 -12.18 -4.97
C HIS A 115 -0.60 -13.22 -5.97
N PHE A 116 -0.66 -12.88 -7.26
CA PHE A 116 -0.21 -13.74 -8.35
C PHE A 116 0.94 -13.09 -9.12
N ARG A 117 2.02 -13.86 -9.30
CA ARG A 117 3.23 -13.48 -10.05
C ARG A 117 3.42 -14.47 -11.20
N GLU A 118 3.32 -14.00 -12.45
CA GLU A 118 3.55 -14.85 -13.64
C GLU A 118 4.98 -15.39 -13.69
N ASP A 119 5.94 -14.61 -13.22
CA ASP A 119 7.35 -14.99 -13.13
C ASP A 119 7.69 -15.85 -11.90
N PHE A 120 6.77 -15.97 -10.93
CA PHE A 120 6.88 -16.82 -9.74
C PHE A 120 5.51 -17.48 -9.44
N PRO A 121 4.99 -18.38 -10.30
CA PRO A 121 3.63 -18.92 -10.18
C PRO A 121 3.42 -19.85 -8.98
N ASP A 122 4.51 -20.38 -8.41
CA ASP A 122 4.44 -21.34 -7.31
C ASP A 122 4.19 -20.65 -5.97
N ALA A 123 3.39 -21.30 -5.11
CA ALA A 123 3.14 -20.82 -3.75
C ALA A 123 4.38 -20.91 -2.85
N GLY A 124 5.35 -21.76 -3.18
CA GLY A 124 6.49 -22.08 -2.33
C GLY A 124 6.10 -22.91 -1.10
N SER A 125 7.06 -23.17 -0.21
CA SER A 125 6.81 -23.87 1.05
C SER A 125 5.97 -23.01 2.00
N LEU A 126 4.91 -23.59 2.55
CA LEU A 126 4.09 -22.90 3.57
C LEU A 126 4.85 -22.75 4.90
N GLU A 127 5.83 -23.61 5.18
CA GLU A 127 6.67 -23.52 6.37
C GLU A 127 7.56 -22.28 6.34
N ASP A 128 7.96 -21.84 5.15
CA ASP A 128 8.75 -20.62 4.91
C ASP A 128 7.89 -19.37 4.76
N SER A 129 6.73 -19.34 5.42
CA SER A 129 5.83 -18.18 5.35
C SER A 129 6.43 -16.95 6.04
N TYR A 130 6.23 -15.80 5.43
CA TYR A 130 6.71 -14.52 5.96
C TYR A 130 5.68 -13.41 5.73
N PHE A 131 5.71 -12.42 6.62
CA PHE A 131 5.06 -11.15 6.42
C PHE A 131 5.94 -10.25 5.54
N THR A 132 5.33 -9.53 4.64
CA THR A 132 5.97 -8.44 3.91
C THR A 132 5.65 -7.15 4.65
N ILE A 133 6.67 -6.50 5.22
CA ILE A 133 6.53 -5.32 6.06
C ILE A 133 7.10 -4.13 5.31
N ALA A 134 6.27 -3.10 5.11
CA ALA A 134 6.71 -1.83 4.56
C ALA A 134 6.86 -0.80 5.70
N THR A 135 7.99 -0.12 5.72
CA THR A 135 8.30 0.94 6.68
C THR A 135 8.70 2.21 5.95
N SER A 136 8.36 3.36 6.52
CA SER A 136 8.87 4.65 6.03
C SER A 136 10.24 4.91 6.66
N GLY A 137 11.26 5.07 5.84
CA GLY A 137 12.62 5.41 6.25
C GLY A 137 13.11 6.69 5.55
N ASP A 138 14.33 7.12 5.85
CA ASP A 138 14.95 8.34 5.30
C ASP A 138 15.06 8.32 3.76
N LYS A 139 15.12 7.13 3.16
CA LYS A 139 15.21 6.93 1.70
C LYS A 139 13.87 6.59 1.04
N GLY A 140 12.76 6.79 1.77
CA GLY A 140 11.42 6.45 1.33
C GLY A 140 10.95 5.09 1.86
N ILE A 141 10.05 4.43 1.13
CA ILE A 141 9.45 3.16 1.57
C ILE A 141 10.43 2.02 1.39
N GLU A 142 10.76 1.36 2.49
CA GLU A 142 11.58 0.14 2.55
C GLU A 142 10.68 -1.07 2.79
N VAL A 143 10.96 -2.19 2.13
CA VAL A 143 10.20 -3.43 2.25
C VAL A 143 11.10 -4.54 2.78
N ASN A 144 10.69 -5.14 3.89
CA ASN A 144 11.41 -6.19 4.60
C ASN A 144 10.53 -7.44 4.75
N ARG A 145 11.14 -8.57 5.11
CA ARG A 145 10.47 -9.84 5.39
C ARG A 145 10.63 -10.20 6.86
N GLU A 146 9.54 -10.62 7.48
CA GLU A 146 9.54 -11.18 8.85
C GLU A 146 8.91 -12.56 8.83
N ALA A 147 9.59 -13.57 9.40
CA ALA A 147 9.10 -14.93 9.41
C ALA A 147 7.81 -15.07 10.23
N VAL A 148 6.85 -15.81 9.71
CA VAL A 148 5.64 -16.17 10.45
C VAL A 148 5.96 -17.19 11.53
N LYS A 149 5.55 -16.92 12.76
CA LYS A 149 5.62 -17.87 13.88
C LYS A 149 4.27 -18.56 14.02
N PHE A 150 4.20 -19.83 13.65
CA PHE A 150 3.00 -20.63 13.86
C PHE A 150 2.94 -21.07 15.33
N THR A 151 2.10 -20.41 16.13
CA THR A 151 2.02 -20.61 17.60
C THR A 151 0.92 -21.59 18.01
N ILE A 152 -0.06 -21.86 17.16
CA ILE A 152 -1.21 -22.72 17.50
C ILE A 152 -1.27 -23.92 16.54
N VAL A 153 -1.29 -23.66 15.23
CA VAL A 153 -1.41 -24.69 14.18
C VAL A 153 -0.30 -24.46 13.16
N LYS A 154 0.45 -25.50 12.81
CA LYS A 154 1.44 -25.44 11.73
C LYS A 154 0.82 -25.76 10.38
N PRO A 155 1.47 -25.38 9.25
CA PRO A 155 1.03 -25.82 7.95
C PRO A 155 0.88 -27.34 7.86
N GLY A 156 -0.28 -27.79 7.35
CA GLY A 156 -0.60 -29.22 7.26
C GLY A 156 -1.19 -29.85 8.52
N GLU A 157 -1.25 -29.12 9.64
CA GLU A 157 -1.96 -29.55 10.84
C GLU A 157 -3.37 -28.97 10.87
N SER A 158 -4.30 -29.68 11.55
CA SER A 158 -5.68 -29.22 11.79
C SER A 158 -6.04 -29.33 13.28
N LEU A 159 -6.82 -28.38 13.78
CA LEU A 159 -7.45 -28.46 15.11
C LEU A 159 -8.67 -29.41 15.11
N LEU A 160 -9.21 -29.71 13.94
CA LEU A 160 -10.31 -30.67 13.78
C LEU A 160 -9.74 -32.09 13.72
N GLY A 161 -10.42 -33.05 14.34
CA GLY A 161 -10.13 -34.47 14.15
C GLY A 161 -10.30 -34.87 12.67
N ALA A 162 -9.65 -35.94 12.25
CA ALA A 162 -9.70 -36.39 10.86
C ALA A 162 -11.17 -36.64 10.41
N ASP A 163 -11.98 -37.22 11.26
CA ASP A 163 -13.40 -37.52 10.99
C ASP A 163 -14.26 -36.25 10.86
N GLU A 164 -13.93 -35.19 11.60
CA GLU A 164 -14.64 -33.90 11.52
C GLU A 164 -14.24 -33.10 10.27
N ALA A 165 -12.99 -33.24 9.82
CA ALA A 165 -12.50 -32.58 8.59
C ALA A 165 -13.14 -33.19 7.35
N GLU A 166 -13.28 -34.52 7.25
CA GLU A 166 -13.94 -35.21 6.13
C GLU A 166 -15.42 -34.82 6.02
N THR A 167 -16.14 -34.72 7.15
CA THR A 167 -17.56 -34.34 7.16
C THR A 167 -17.80 -32.93 6.63
N LEU A 168 -16.87 -31.98 6.87
CA LEU A 168 -16.97 -30.60 6.36
C LEU A 168 -16.65 -30.50 4.85
N VAL A 169 -15.77 -31.35 4.34
CA VAL A 169 -15.44 -31.40 2.90
C VAL A 169 -16.58 -32.00 2.09
N GLU A 170 -17.29 -33.02 2.63
CA GLU A 170 -18.46 -33.62 1.98
C GLU A 170 -19.71 -32.72 2.00
N ALA A 171 -19.74 -31.74 2.90
CA ALA A 171 -20.88 -30.81 3.06
C ALA A 171 -20.73 -29.50 2.24
N ALA A 172 -19.61 -29.27 1.56
CA ALA A 172 -19.27 -28.05 0.79
C ALA A 172 -19.36 -28.28 -0.71
#